data_5392324d10d155f7dcf3b9a83e57b1b8
#
_entry.id   5392324d10d155f7dcf3b9a83e57b1b8
#
_cell.length_a   1.000
_cell.length_b   1.000
_cell.length_c   1.000
_cell.angle_alpha   90.00
_cell.angle_beta   90.00
_cell.angle_gamma   90.00
#
_symmetry.space_group_name_H-M   'P 1'
#
loop_
_entity.id
_entity.type
_entity.pdbx_description
1 polymer ?
#
loop_
_entity_poly.entity_id
_entity_poly.type
_entity_poly.pdbx_seq_one_letter_code
_entity_poly.pdbx_strand_id
1 'polypeptide(L)'
;MAIVAGVDFGTLSVRVSLFDSKRGRLGSATADYPLARRKDDPDHATQSHRDHMRALVEATRKAVEVAGVYGGRIEAIALDTTGSSVVPVGEGLVPLDDYYLWCDHRAWREAGEITAAGRREKLAALAWCGGVYSSEWGFSKLLHWLRHHPAERGRMVTALEHCDMVAAVLAGITDPRQAPRSICAMGHKWMWNEALGGLPPEEFLVQVDPLFAGVRARLDGRYATSAHIAGRLAPEWAERLGLKAGIPIPVGAFDAHWDAIGAGVREGDVVNVVGTSTCIMAIAKEVDLVPGVCGVVKGSIHPGYYGIEAGLSASGDIFDAIARRAGTTVAALSGGLEQYRAGQTGLLRLTWDNGDRTVLVNPELGGATLGWNLTHTAQDELFAAIEGTAFHTRVILERMAEYGVPIRRVINGGGVPQKNETLNRVYANVLNKPVLVPEDDVTSLGSAIFGFLAAGAFETVEQAQDALCPRYRVVHPDERENAACERLYGWYRKLYFALGRPEAEAAALGGVLPGLRSLSSEVRRMAAAG
;
A
#
# COMPACT_ATOMS: atom_id res chain seq x y z
N MET A 1 -29.95 -10.24 8.06
CA MET A 1 -29.09 -9.31 8.82
C MET A 1 -27.83 -10.07 9.15
N ALA A 2 -26.82 -9.93 8.31
CA ALA A 2 -25.55 -10.66 8.44
C ALA A 2 -24.58 -9.88 9.31
N ILE A 3 -23.75 -10.57 10.09
CA ILE A 3 -22.64 -10.00 10.84
C ILE A 3 -21.36 -10.70 10.38
N VAL A 4 -20.32 -9.92 10.07
CA VAL A 4 -19.03 -10.46 9.62
C VAL A 4 -17.88 -9.85 10.41
N ALA A 5 -16.76 -10.55 10.44
CA ALA A 5 -15.51 -10.07 11.00
C ALA A 5 -14.58 -9.63 9.85
N GLY A 6 -14.23 -8.37 9.81
CA GLY A 6 -13.13 -7.84 9.01
C GLY A 6 -11.86 -7.78 9.84
N VAL A 7 -10.80 -8.36 9.32
CA VAL A 7 -9.49 -8.48 9.99
C VAL A 7 -8.44 -7.77 9.16
N ASP A 8 -7.71 -6.86 9.78
CA ASP A 8 -6.62 -6.10 9.18
C ASP A 8 -5.33 -6.34 9.97
N PHE A 9 -4.36 -7.02 9.34
CA PHE A 9 -3.02 -7.22 9.88
C PHE A 9 -2.10 -6.09 9.40
N GLY A 10 -2.03 -5.04 10.20
CA GLY A 10 -1.09 -3.94 9.98
C GLY A 10 0.35 -4.29 10.39
N THR A 11 1.25 -3.31 10.37
CA THR A 11 2.68 -3.53 10.66
C THR A 11 2.96 -3.92 12.11
N LEU A 12 2.22 -3.38 13.09
CA LEU A 12 2.52 -3.59 14.52
C LEU A 12 1.38 -4.25 15.30
N SER A 13 0.23 -4.44 14.68
CA SER A 13 -0.96 -4.96 15.34
C SER A 13 -1.94 -5.54 14.34
N VAL A 14 -2.80 -6.45 14.81
CA VAL A 14 -4.00 -6.86 14.08
C VAL A 14 -5.21 -6.15 14.65
N ARG A 15 -6.05 -5.61 13.77
CA ARG A 15 -7.35 -5.06 14.12
C ARG A 15 -8.45 -6.01 13.64
N VAL A 16 -9.40 -6.30 14.51
CA VAL A 16 -10.61 -7.04 14.16
C VAL A 16 -11.81 -6.14 14.42
N SER A 17 -12.62 -5.93 13.38
CA SER A 17 -13.84 -5.14 13.45
C SER A 17 -15.05 -5.98 13.06
N LEU A 18 -16.10 -5.93 13.84
CA LEU A 18 -17.37 -6.58 13.53
C LEU A 18 -18.31 -5.58 12.86
N PHE A 19 -18.87 -6.00 11.74
CA PHE A 19 -19.81 -5.20 10.96
C PHE A 19 -21.14 -5.92 10.78
N ASP A 20 -22.21 -5.17 10.90
CA ASP A 20 -23.56 -5.58 10.54
C ASP A 20 -23.94 -4.97 9.19
N SER A 21 -24.55 -5.76 8.30
CA SER A 21 -24.90 -5.35 6.93
C SER A 21 -25.87 -4.17 6.82
N LYS A 22 -26.48 -3.72 7.92
CA LYS A 22 -27.40 -2.57 7.96
C LYS A 22 -26.96 -1.46 8.92
N ARG A 23 -26.25 -1.85 10.01
CA ARG A 23 -25.89 -0.94 11.11
C ARG A 23 -24.45 -0.44 11.02
N GLY A 24 -23.67 -1.00 10.08
CA GLY A 24 -22.24 -0.69 9.98
C GLY A 24 -21.42 -1.33 11.10
N ARG A 25 -20.36 -0.67 11.55
CA ARG A 25 -19.45 -1.19 12.57
C ARG A 25 -20.14 -1.31 13.94
N LEU A 26 -20.10 -2.52 14.52
CA LEU A 26 -20.66 -2.84 15.83
C LEU A 26 -19.62 -2.70 16.95
N GLY A 27 -18.37 -3.02 16.67
CA GLY A 27 -17.27 -2.97 17.62
C GLY A 27 -15.96 -3.32 16.95
N SER A 28 -14.86 -2.93 17.59
CA SER A 28 -13.50 -3.17 17.09
C SER A 28 -12.54 -3.38 18.24
N ALA A 29 -11.53 -4.19 18.04
CA ALA A 29 -10.42 -4.36 18.98
C ALA A 29 -9.11 -4.57 18.23
N THR A 30 -8.00 -4.23 18.88
CA THR A 30 -6.65 -4.36 18.35
C THR A 30 -5.80 -5.15 19.33
N ALA A 31 -4.90 -5.96 18.83
CA ALA A 31 -3.88 -6.64 19.62
C ALA A 31 -2.52 -6.53 18.93
N ASP A 32 -1.50 -6.21 19.71
CA ASP A 32 -0.16 -5.93 19.23
C ASP A 32 0.68 -7.21 19.07
N TYR A 33 1.65 -7.14 18.18
CA TYR A 33 2.73 -8.12 18.05
C TYR A 33 4.07 -7.44 17.80
N PRO A 34 5.19 -8.06 18.26
CA PRO A 34 6.50 -7.45 18.14
C PRO A 34 6.99 -7.43 16.69
N LEU A 35 7.69 -6.36 16.34
CA LEU A 35 8.51 -6.27 15.14
C LEU A 35 9.97 -6.53 15.52
N ALA A 36 10.56 -7.61 15.01
CA ALA A 36 11.95 -7.89 15.19
C ALA A 36 12.81 -7.00 14.27
N ARG A 37 13.67 -6.20 14.87
CA ARG A 37 14.69 -5.38 14.21
C ARG A 37 16.06 -5.73 14.78
N ARG A 38 17.10 -5.62 13.99
CA ARG A 38 18.48 -5.85 14.43
C ARG A 38 19.29 -4.56 14.36
N LYS A 39 20.08 -4.29 15.40
CA LYS A 39 20.94 -3.08 15.43
C LYS A 39 22.11 -3.17 14.46
N ASP A 40 22.59 -4.37 14.22
CA ASP A 40 23.68 -4.70 13.31
C ASP A 40 23.23 -4.86 11.86
N ASP A 41 21.92 -4.88 11.61
CA ASP A 41 21.31 -5.02 10.28
C ASP A 41 20.03 -4.18 10.21
N PRO A 42 20.12 -2.91 9.80
CA PRO A 42 18.96 -1.99 9.74
C PRO A 42 17.90 -2.41 8.73
N ASP A 43 18.26 -3.23 7.74
CA ASP A 43 17.35 -3.74 6.72
C ASP A 43 16.50 -4.92 7.19
N HIS A 44 16.84 -5.51 8.36
CA HIS A 44 16.10 -6.63 8.93
C HIS A 44 14.77 -6.20 9.53
N ALA A 45 13.68 -6.85 9.10
CA ALA A 45 12.34 -6.65 9.65
C ALA A 45 11.50 -7.93 9.53
N THR A 46 11.37 -8.66 10.65
CA THR A 46 10.63 -9.94 10.65
C THR A 46 9.58 -10.01 11.76
N GLN A 47 8.60 -10.91 11.60
CA GLN A 47 7.58 -11.18 12.59
C GLN A 47 7.20 -12.65 12.63
N SER A 48 6.90 -13.15 13.84
CA SER A 48 6.56 -14.53 14.08
C SER A 48 5.09 -14.83 13.70
N HIS A 49 4.88 -15.89 12.92
CA HIS A 49 3.53 -16.38 12.62
C HIS A 49 2.74 -16.69 13.92
N ARG A 50 3.39 -17.26 14.91
CA ARG A 50 2.76 -17.58 16.19
C ARG A 50 2.23 -16.34 16.90
N ASP A 51 2.97 -15.22 16.87
CA ASP A 51 2.55 -13.99 17.52
C ASP A 51 1.36 -13.34 16.78
N HIS A 52 1.35 -13.40 15.45
CA HIS A 52 0.19 -12.98 14.64
C HIS A 52 -1.07 -13.78 14.99
N MET A 53 -0.97 -15.11 15.05
CA MET A 53 -2.12 -15.96 15.38
C MET A 53 -2.61 -15.79 16.82
N ARG A 54 -1.69 -15.54 17.78
CA ARG A 54 -2.04 -15.18 19.16
C ARG A 54 -2.83 -13.87 19.21
N ALA A 55 -2.31 -12.83 18.57
CA ALA A 55 -2.94 -11.53 18.53
C ALA A 55 -4.31 -11.56 17.81
N LEU A 56 -4.43 -12.34 16.73
CA LEU A 56 -5.73 -12.56 16.07
C LEU A 56 -6.77 -13.12 17.02
N VAL A 57 -6.42 -14.12 17.82
CA VAL A 57 -7.34 -14.70 18.83
C VAL A 57 -7.74 -13.66 19.86
N GLU A 58 -6.78 -12.90 20.39
CA GLU A 58 -7.02 -11.86 21.39
C GLU A 58 -7.94 -10.76 20.83
N ALA A 59 -7.59 -10.19 19.68
CA ALA A 59 -8.38 -9.13 19.04
C ALA A 59 -9.79 -9.60 18.66
N THR A 60 -9.95 -10.83 18.14
CA THR A 60 -11.26 -11.37 17.76
C THR A 60 -12.17 -11.51 18.96
N ARG A 61 -11.71 -12.15 20.04
CA ARG A 61 -12.48 -12.31 21.26
C ARG A 61 -12.88 -10.96 21.88
N LYS A 62 -11.94 -10.03 21.89
CA LYS A 62 -12.20 -8.66 22.40
C LYS A 62 -13.18 -7.89 21.54
N ALA A 63 -13.09 -7.99 20.20
CA ALA A 63 -14.04 -7.37 19.30
C ALA A 63 -15.46 -7.91 19.47
N VAL A 64 -15.62 -9.23 19.68
CA VAL A 64 -16.90 -9.87 19.98
C VAL A 64 -17.49 -9.32 21.30
N GLU A 65 -16.66 -9.20 22.34
CA GLU A 65 -17.06 -8.61 23.64
C GLU A 65 -17.52 -7.16 23.48
N VAL A 66 -16.70 -6.32 22.83
CA VAL A 66 -16.97 -4.88 22.63
C VAL A 66 -18.24 -4.67 21.80
N ALA A 67 -18.46 -5.49 20.78
CA ALA A 67 -19.67 -5.42 19.97
C ALA A 67 -20.94 -5.92 20.68
N GLY A 68 -20.80 -6.63 21.80
CA GLY A 68 -21.93 -7.20 22.54
C GLY A 68 -22.71 -8.25 21.75
N VAL A 69 -22.04 -8.96 20.84
CA VAL A 69 -22.67 -9.99 19.99
C VAL A 69 -22.21 -11.40 20.39
N TYR A 70 -23.09 -12.38 20.16
CA TYR A 70 -22.68 -13.78 20.30
C TYR A 70 -21.86 -14.21 19.07
N GLY A 71 -20.63 -14.71 19.27
CA GLY A 71 -19.73 -15.06 18.19
C GLY A 71 -20.28 -16.09 17.19
N GLY A 72 -21.20 -16.96 17.65
CA GLY A 72 -21.93 -17.89 16.77
C GLY A 72 -22.85 -17.25 15.74
N ARG A 73 -23.10 -15.92 15.83
CA ARG A 73 -23.85 -15.15 14.83
C ARG A 73 -23.00 -14.57 13.72
N ILE A 74 -21.67 -14.67 13.84
CA ILE A 74 -20.76 -14.20 12.80
C ILE A 74 -20.79 -15.19 11.64
N GLU A 75 -21.02 -14.69 10.43
CA GLU A 75 -21.34 -15.49 9.24
C GLU A 75 -20.14 -15.61 8.28
N ALA A 76 -19.12 -14.76 8.42
CA ALA A 76 -17.86 -14.86 7.68
C ALA A 76 -16.72 -14.17 8.44
N ILE A 77 -15.49 -14.57 8.15
CA ILE A 77 -14.27 -13.87 8.55
C ILE A 77 -13.41 -13.61 7.31
N ALA A 78 -13.04 -12.36 7.06
CA ALA A 78 -12.23 -11.95 5.93
C ALA A 78 -11.02 -11.20 6.43
N LEU A 79 -9.87 -11.37 5.78
CA LEU A 79 -8.61 -10.83 6.27
C LEU A 79 -7.77 -10.22 5.15
N ASP A 80 -7.18 -9.09 5.46
CA ASP A 80 -6.08 -8.48 4.70
C ASP A 80 -4.81 -8.39 5.55
N THR A 81 -3.70 -8.16 4.89
CA THR A 81 -2.39 -8.14 5.53
C THR A 81 -1.47 -7.14 4.86
N THR A 82 -0.43 -6.72 5.56
CA THR A 82 0.66 -5.99 4.91
C THR A 82 1.26 -6.80 3.76
N GLY A 83 1.73 -6.13 2.74
CA GLY A 83 2.27 -6.77 1.53
C GLY A 83 3.52 -6.12 0.94
N SER A 84 4.53 -6.91 0.63
CA SER A 84 4.67 -8.36 0.65
C SER A 84 5.25 -8.83 2.00
N SER A 85 4.62 -9.83 2.61
CA SER A 85 5.10 -10.46 3.85
C SER A 85 5.19 -11.97 3.61
N VAL A 86 6.43 -12.45 3.36
CA VAL A 86 6.71 -13.79 2.84
C VAL A 86 7.18 -14.72 3.94
N VAL A 87 6.68 -15.96 3.93
CA VAL A 87 7.15 -17.03 4.79
C VAL A 87 7.41 -18.31 3.97
N PRO A 88 8.62 -18.91 4.07
CA PRO A 88 8.89 -20.26 3.58
C PRO A 88 8.19 -21.29 4.48
N VAL A 89 7.56 -22.30 3.88
CA VAL A 89 6.67 -23.24 4.58
C VAL A 89 7.05 -24.67 4.27
N GLY A 90 7.15 -25.50 5.32
CA GLY A 90 7.34 -26.93 5.26
C GLY A 90 6.00 -27.70 5.31
N GLU A 91 6.09 -29.04 5.36
CA GLU A 91 4.92 -29.92 5.50
C GLU A 91 4.07 -29.51 6.71
N GLY A 92 2.75 -29.68 6.63
CA GLY A 92 1.81 -29.33 7.69
C GLY A 92 1.64 -27.82 7.92
N LEU A 93 1.98 -26.97 6.93
CA LEU A 93 1.99 -25.50 7.06
C LEU A 93 2.92 -24.98 8.18
N VAL A 94 4.01 -25.72 8.47
CA VAL A 94 5.00 -25.29 9.47
C VAL A 94 5.86 -24.18 8.89
N PRO A 95 5.84 -22.95 9.45
CA PRO A 95 6.77 -21.90 9.06
C PRO A 95 8.22 -22.36 9.28
N LEU A 96 9.08 -22.17 8.29
CA LEU A 96 10.51 -22.50 8.39
C LEU A 96 11.35 -21.31 8.86
N ASP A 97 10.74 -20.12 8.87
CA ASP A 97 11.30 -18.88 9.37
C ASP A 97 10.19 -17.92 9.80
N ASP A 98 10.53 -16.76 10.30
CA ASP A 98 9.60 -15.63 10.47
C ASP A 98 9.17 -15.06 9.12
N TYR A 99 8.06 -14.29 9.11
CA TYR A 99 7.69 -13.49 7.94
C TYR A 99 8.74 -12.43 7.65
N TYR A 100 9.21 -12.35 6.43
CA TYR A 100 9.98 -11.22 5.90
C TYR A 100 9.01 -10.14 5.46
N LEU A 101 8.91 -9.06 6.25
CA LEU A 101 7.90 -8.03 6.06
C LEU A 101 8.15 -7.14 4.83
N TRP A 102 7.15 -6.36 4.45
CA TRP A 102 7.24 -5.35 3.40
C TRP A 102 8.44 -4.38 3.58
N CYS A 103 8.81 -4.09 4.82
CA CYS A 103 9.94 -3.22 5.19
C CYS A 103 11.23 -3.99 5.52
N ASP A 104 11.34 -5.26 5.12
CA ASP A 104 12.60 -6.04 5.14
C ASP A 104 13.31 -5.84 3.80
N HIS A 105 14.44 -5.14 3.83
CA HIS A 105 15.18 -4.78 2.63
C HIS A 105 16.46 -5.60 2.43
N ARG A 106 16.73 -6.64 3.24
CA ARG A 106 17.93 -7.48 3.15
C ARG A 106 18.15 -8.09 1.78
N ALA A 107 17.07 -8.34 1.03
CA ALA A 107 17.09 -8.93 -0.31
C ALA A 107 17.43 -7.95 -1.45
N TRP A 108 18.09 -6.82 -1.16
CA TRP A 108 18.37 -5.79 -2.17
C TRP A 108 19.31 -6.27 -3.29
N ARG A 109 20.26 -7.16 -2.98
CA ARG A 109 21.15 -7.77 -3.99
C ARG A 109 20.38 -8.67 -4.93
N GLU A 110 19.56 -9.56 -4.37
CA GLU A 110 18.70 -10.47 -5.11
C GLU A 110 17.72 -9.70 -6.02
N ALA A 111 17.17 -8.61 -5.54
CA ALA A 111 16.31 -7.72 -6.33
C ALA A 111 17.05 -7.12 -7.54
N GLY A 112 18.28 -6.65 -7.32
CA GLY A 112 19.15 -6.14 -8.38
C GLY A 112 19.46 -7.20 -9.44
N GLU A 113 19.78 -8.43 -9.02
CA GLU A 113 20.07 -9.56 -9.91
C GLU A 113 18.84 -9.96 -10.74
N ILE A 114 17.66 -10.07 -10.11
CA ILE A 114 16.39 -10.35 -10.81
C ILE A 114 16.08 -9.24 -11.82
N THR A 115 16.24 -7.99 -11.43
CA THR A 115 16.03 -6.85 -12.33
C THR A 115 16.97 -6.87 -13.53
N ALA A 116 18.27 -7.10 -13.30
CA ALA A 116 19.28 -7.16 -14.36
C ALA A 116 19.01 -8.32 -15.32
N ALA A 117 18.68 -9.51 -14.80
CA ALA A 117 18.30 -10.65 -15.62
C ALA A 117 17.02 -10.38 -16.43
N GLY A 118 15.97 -9.84 -15.77
CA GLY A 118 14.70 -9.54 -16.44
C GLY A 118 14.83 -8.51 -17.56
N ARG A 119 15.70 -7.51 -17.40
CA ARG A 119 16.02 -6.52 -18.45
C ARG A 119 16.79 -7.15 -19.60
N ARG A 120 17.80 -7.98 -19.32
CA ARG A 120 18.59 -8.69 -20.33
C ARG A 120 17.72 -9.61 -21.18
N GLU A 121 16.85 -10.39 -20.55
CA GLU A 121 15.95 -11.34 -21.20
C GLU A 121 14.65 -10.69 -21.72
N LYS A 122 14.47 -9.38 -21.52
CA LYS A 122 13.25 -8.63 -21.90
C LYS A 122 11.98 -9.29 -21.33
N LEU A 123 12.05 -9.73 -20.07
CA LEU A 123 10.94 -10.39 -19.38
C LEU A 123 9.72 -9.49 -19.32
N ALA A 124 8.65 -9.85 -20.03
CA ALA A 124 7.42 -9.05 -20.09
C ALA A 124 6.81 -8.82 -18.71
N ALA A 125 6.83 -9.83 -17.82
CA ALA A 125 6.30 -9.72 -16.46
C ALA A 125 7.00 -8.62 -15.64
N LEU A 126 8.29 -8.35 -15.86
CA LEU A 126 8.99 -7.27 -15.18
C LEU A 126 8.45 -5.89 -15.55
N ALA A 127 8.05 -5.68 -16.82
CA ALA A 127 7.43 -4.42 -17.24
C ALA A 127 6.11 -4.15 -16.52
N TRP A 128 5.30 -5.18 -16.26
CA TRP A 128 4.05 -5.09 -15.50
C TRP A 128 4.26 -4.79 -14.01
N CYS A 129 5.48 -4.90 -13.51
CA CYS A 129 5.90 -4.52 -12.16
C CYS A 129 6.69 -3.19 -12.13
N GLY A 130 6.57 -2.36 -13.16
CA GLY A 130 7.25 -1.06 -13.23
C GLY A 130 8.67 -1.09 -13.79
N GLY A 131 9.19 -2.26 -14.23
CA GLY A 131 10.52 -2.39 -14.87
C GLY A 131 11.69 -2.56 -13.90
N VAL A 132 11.42 -2.63 -12.59
CA VAL A 132 12.39 -2.92 -11.53
C VAL A 132 11.75 -3.87 -10.53
N TYR A 133 12.47 -4.90 -10.12
CA TYR A 133 12.01 -5.81 -9.07
C TYR A 133 12.54 -5.37 -7.70
N SER A 134 11.66 -5.27 -6.70
CA SER A 134 12.00 -4.71 -5.40
C SER A 134 12.55 -5.74 -4.41
N SER A 135 13.40 -5.30 -3.48
CA SER A 135 13.81 -6.07 -2.30
C SER A 135 12.63 -6.47 -1.40
N GLU A 136 11.55 -5.69 -1.46
CA GLU A 136 10.33 -5.94 -0.68
C GLU A 136 9.52 -7.12 -1.18
N TRP A 137 9.77 -7.67 -2.38
CA TRP A 137 8.89 -8.58 -3.09
C TRP A 137 9.32 -10.05 -3.02
N GLY A 138 8.38 -10.93 -3.34
CA GLY A 138 8.43 -12.34 -3.08
C GLY A 138 9.67 -13.09 -3.55
N PHE A 139 10.04 -13.01 -4.85
CA PHE A 139 11.20 -13.73 -5.36
C PHE A 139 12.52 -13.23 -4.76
N SER A 140 12.66 -11.92 -4.49
CA SER A 140 13.87 -11.40 -3.87
C SER A 140 14.05 -11.98 -2.47
N LYS A 141 13.00 -11.92 -1.64
CA LYS A 141 13.01 -12.46 -0.29
C LYS A 141 13.20 -13.97 -0.26
N LEU A 142 12.55 -14.68 -1.17
CA LEU A 142 12.71 -16.14 -1.27
C LEU A 142 14.13 -16.51 -1.67
N LEU A 143 14.75 -15.83 -2.63
CA LEU A 143 16.12 -16.09 -3.02
C LEU A 143 17.11 -15.78 -1.88
N HIS A 144 16.89 -14.65 -1.17
CA HIS A 144 17.66 -14.31 0.01
C HIS A 144 17.57 -15.43 1.06
N TRP A 145 16.36 -15.90 1.37
CA TRP A 145 16.18 -17.02 2.31
C TRP A 145 16.88 -18.28 1.82
N LEU A 146 16.71 -18.67 0.55
CA LEU A 146 17.38 -19.84 -0.03
C LEU A 146 18.90 -19.76 0.08
N ARG A 147 19.51 -18.60 -0.07
CA ARG A 147 20.96 -18.40 0.06
C ARG A 147 21.45 -18.53 1.50
N HIS A 148 20.68 -18.03 2.46
CA HIS A 148 21.10 -17.91 3.85
C HIS A 148 20.67 -19.08 4.75
N HIS A 149 19.77 -19.97 4.27
CA HIS A 149 19.26 -21.11 5.05
C HIS A 149 19.51 -22.46 4.35
N PRO A 150 20.78 -22.84 4.07
CA PRO A 150 21.11 -24.05 3.32
C PRO A 150 20.62 -25.34 3.99
N ALA A 151 20.56 -25.39 5.31
CA ALA A 151 20.07 -26.55 6.05
C ALA A 151 18.54 -26.75 5.93
N GLU A 152 17.79 -25.68 5.74
CA GLU A 152 16.32 -25.70 5.73
C GLU A 152 15.71 -25.84 4.33
N ARG A 153 16.49 -25.56 3.27
CA ARG A 153 16.02 -25.57 1.86
C ARG A 153 15.27 -26.85 1.49
N GLY A 154 15.82 -28.01 1.91
CA GLY A 154 15.24 -29.32 1.62
C GLY A 154 13.87 -29.56 2.27
N ARG A 155 13.54 -28.82 3.31
CA ARG A 155 12.24 -28.90 4.01
C ARG A 155 11.18 -28.01 3.42
N MET A 156 11.55 -27.02 2.59
CA MET A 156 10.60 -26.09 1.99
C MET A 156 9.73 -26.78 0.97
N VAL A 157 8.44 -26.83 1.26
CA VAL A 157 7.40 -27.28 0.32
C VAL A 157 7.01 -26.13 -0.60
N THR A 158 6.78 -24.96 -0.04
CA THR A 158 6.40 -23.73 -0.77
C THR A 158 6.79 -22.48 0.01
N ALA A 159 6.53 -21.31 -0.56
CA ALA A 159 6.48 -20.03 0.14
C ALA A 159 5.09 -19.42 0.00
N LEU A 160 4.59 -18.77 1.04
CA LEU A 160 3.27 -18.15 1.08
C LEU A 160 3.39 -16.67 1.45
N GLU A 161 2.46 -15.88 0.92
CA GLU A 161 2.18 -14.55 1.45
C GLU A 161 1.38 -14.66 2.74
N HIS A 162 1.47 -13.66 3.59
CA HIS A 162 0.83 -13.66 4.90
C HIS A 162 -0.68 -13.90 4.82
N CYS A 163 -1.38 -13.23 3.88
CA CYS A 163 -2.82 -13.42 3.69
C CYS A 163 -3.18 -14.86 3.31
N ASP A 164 -2.35 -15.51 2.49
CA ASP A 164 -2.57 -16.90 2.06
C ASP A 164 -2.29 -17.87 3.22
N MET A 165 -1.19 -17.64 3.97
CA MET A 165 -0.80 -18.46 5.12
C MET A 165 -1.86 -18.44 6.22
N VAL A 166 -2.35 -17.26 6.60
CA VAL A 166 -3.38 -17.16 7.67
C VAL A 166 -4.69 -17.77 7.21
N ALA A 167 -5.13 -17.52 5.98
CA ALA A 167 -6.36 -18.12 5.45
C ALA A 167 -6.28 -19.66 5.43
N ALA A 168 -5.15 -20.22 5.01
CA ALA A 168 -4.93 -21.67 4.97
C ALA A 168 -4.93 -22.28 6.38
N VAL A 169 -4.24 -21.67 7.34
CA VAL A 169 -4.22 -22.11 8.74
C VAL A 169 -5.61 -22.09 9.37
N LEU A 170 -6.35 -20.99 9.19
CA LEU A 170 -7.72 -20.85 9.71
C LEU A 170 -8.68 -21.87 9.08
N ALA A 171 -8.46 -22.24 7.83
CA ALA A 171 -9.24 -23.25 7.12
C ALA A 171 -8.84 -24.71 7.49
N GLY A 172 -7.80 -24.90 8.31
CA GLY A 172 -7.33 -26.23 8.68
C GLY A 172 -6.69 -27.01 7.53
N ILE A 173 -6.16 -26.30 6.52
CA ILE A 173 -5.40 -26.92 5.42
C ILE A 173 -4.09 -27.44 6.03
N THR A 174 -3.75 -28.69 5.73
CA THR A 174 -2.52 -29.32 6.23
C THR A 174 -1.48 -29.54 5.14
N ASP A 175 -1.89 -29.65 3.88
CA ASP A 175 -0.97 -29.70 2.75
C ASP A 175 -0.74 -28.28 2.19
N PRO A 176 0.47 -27.72 2.32
CA PRO A 176 0.76 -26.34 1.84
C PRO A 176 0.51 -26.13 0.34
N ARG A 177 0.54 -27.21 -0.46
CA ARG A 177 0.29 -27.18 -1.92
C ARG A 177 -1.17 -26.87 -2.25
N GLN A 178 -2.08 -27.09 -1.28
CA GLN A 178 -3.51 -26.83 -1.41
C GLN A 178 -3.91 -25.42 -0.93
N ALA A 179 -3.00 -24.66 -0.36
CA ALA A 179 -3.26 -23.29 0.06
C ALA A 179 -3.63 -22.43 -1.15
N PRO A 180 -4.79 -21.74 -1.15
CA PRO A 180 -5.15 -20.81 -2.21
C PRO A 180 -4.16 -19.64 -2.22
N ARG A 181 -3.90 -19.12 -3.41
CA ARG A 181 -2.99 -17.97 -3.59
C ARG A 181 -3.77 -16.76 -4.06
N SER A 182 -3.59 -15.67 -3.37
CA SER A 182 -4.19 -14.39 -3.72
C SER A 182 -3.62 -13.85 -5.02
N ILE A 183 -4.47 -13.59 -6.01
CA ILE A 183 -4.07 -12.88 -7.24
C ILE A 183 -3.55 -11.49 -6.90
N CYS A 184 -4.08 -10.83 -5.85
CA CYS A 184 -3.54 -9.57 -5.37
C CYS A 184 -2.06 -9.71 -5.02
N ALA A 185 -1.70 -10.64 -4.14
CA ALA A 185 -0.34 -10.85 -3.68
C ALA A 185 0.59 -11.33 -4.81
N MET A 186 0.15 -12.36 -5.52
CA MET A 186 0.98 -12.98 -6.55
C MET A 186 1.21 -12.08 -7.76
N GLY A 187 0.19 -11.34 -8.18
CA GLY A 187 0.28 -10.42 -9.31
C GLY A 187 1.18 -9.22 -9.00
N HIS A 188 0.99 -8.57 -7.86
CA HIS A 188 1.76 -7.38 -7.51
C HIS A 188 3.19 -7.67 -7.05
N LYS A 189 3.43 -8.83 -6.41
CA LYS A 189 4.73 -9.06 -5.74
C LYS A 189 5.51 -10.27 -6.26
N TRP A 190 4.90 -11.14 -7.11
CA TRP A 190 5.55 -12.36 -7.63
C TRP A 190 5.56 -12.43 -9.16
N MET A 191 5.34 -11.30 -9.83
CA MET A 191 5.29 -11.23 -11.30
C MET A 191 4.29 -12.23 -11.92
N TRP A 192 3.27 -12.66 -11.19
CA TRP A 192 2.23 -13.53 -11.74
C TRP A 192 1.31 -12.72 -12.66
N ASN A 193 1.10 -13.21 -13.87
CA ASN A 193 0.17 -12.59 -14.83
C ASN A 193 -0.45 -13.67 -15.70
N GLU A 194 -1.77 -13.79 -15.63
CA GLU A 194 -2.52 -14.81 -16.36
C GLU A 194 -2.26 -14.74 -17.88
N ALA A 195 -2.24 -13.53 -18.45
CA ALA A 195 -2.01 -13.31 -19.88
C ALA A 195 -0.59 -13.69 -20.33
N LEU A 196 0.36 -13.80 -19.40
CA LEU A 196 1.74 -14.21 -19.66
C LEU A 196 2.02 -15.66 -19.26
N GLY A 197 0.98 -16.45 -18.94
CA GLY A 197 1.11 -17.87 -18.56
C GLY A 197 1.44 -18.09 -17.08
N GLY A 198 1.10 -17.14 -16.21
CA GLY A 198 1.26 -17.23 -14.76
C GLY A 198 2.56 -16.65 -14.26
N LEU A 199 3.29 -17.40 -13.43
CA LEU A 199 4.61 -17.02 -12.91
C LEU A 199 5.67 -16.98 -14.03
N PRO A 200 6.79 -16.23 -13.83
CA PRO A 200 7.93 -16.26 -14.74
C PRO A 200 8.37 -17.68 -15.11
N PRO A 201 8.87 -17.91 -16.33
CA PRO A 201 9.35 -19.23 -16.75
C PRO A 201 10.44 -19.78 -15.83
N GLU A 202 10.44 -21.09 -15.63
CA GLU A 202 11.46 -21.80 -14.81
C GLU A 202 12.89 -21.49 -15.29
N GLU A 203 13.08 -21.46 -16.62
CA GLU A 203 14.37 -21.17 -17.24
C GLU A 203 14.88 -19.79 -16.86
N PHE A 204 13.99 -18.78 -16.80
CA PHE A 204 14.35 -17.45 -16.34
C PHE A 204 14.76 -17.46 -14.86
N LEU A 205 13.99 -18.11 -14.01
CA LEU A 205 14.29 -18.19 -12.57
C LEU A 205 15.64 -18.88 -12.31
N VAL A 206 15.90 -20.01 -12.95
CA VAL A 206 17.17 -20.75 -12.83
C VAL A 206 18.34 -19.94 -13.41
N GLN A 207 18.11 -19.11 -14.41
CA GLN A 207 19.13 -18.23 -14.97
C GLN A 207 19.49 -17.07 -14.03
N VAL A 208 18.56 -16.62 -13.17
CA VAL A 208 18.84 -15.67 -12.09
C VAL A 208 19.73 -16.34 -11.04
N ASP A 209 19.32 -17.52 -10.55
CA ASP A 209 20.09 -18.31 -9.59
C ASP A 209 19.67 -19.79 -9.66
N PRO A 210 20.63 -20.76 -9.72
CA PRO A 210 20.32 -22.19 -9.69
C PRO A 210 19.48 -22.65 -8.49
N LEU A 211 19.48 -21.92 -7.39
CA LEU A 211 18.63 -22.21 -6.22
C LEU A 211 17.12 -22.08 -6.50
N PHE A 212 16.76 -21.43 -7.57
CA PHE A 212 15.37 -21.38 -8.02
C PHE A 212 14.91 -22.64 -8.77
N ALA A 213 15.77 -23.62 -9.00
CA ALA A 213 15.36 -24.87 -9.63
C ALA A 213 14.21 -25.54 -8.88
N GLY A 214 13.09 -25.78 -9.57
CA GLY A 214 11.86 -26.35 -9.03
C GLY A 214 11.00 -25.38 -8.21
N VAL A 215 11.42 -24.14 -8.01
CA VAL A 215 10.65 -23.15 -7.23
C VAL A 215 9.35 -22.78 -7.91
N ARG A 216 9.34 -22.62 -9.23
CA ARG A 216 8.11 -22.33 -9.98
C ARG A 216 7.02 -23.36 -9.71
N ALA A 217 7.36 -24.64 -9.77
CA ALA A 217 6.42 -25.72 -9.48
C ALA A 217 5.96 -25.76 -8.02
N ARG A 218 6.84 -25.38 -7.07
CA ARG A 218 6.48 -25.26 -5.64
C ARG A 218 5.54 -24.08 -5.35
N LEU A 219 5.59 -23.03 -6.16
CA LEU A 219 4.71 -21.87 -6.05
C LEU A 219 3.41 -22.04 -6.84
N ASP A 220 3.28 -23.09 -7.64
CA ASP A 220 2.05 -23.39 -8.37
C ASP A 220 0.89 -23.68 -7.41
N GLY A 221 -0.34 -23.56 -7.91
CA GLY A 221 -1.53 -23.77 -7.10
C GLY A 221 -2.77 -23.07 -7.64
N ARG A 222 -3.79 -22.94 -6.79
CA ARG A 222 -5.03 -22.27 -7.14
C ARG A 222 -4.92 -20.76 -6.91
N TYR A 223 -4.70 -20.03 -7.97
CA TYR A 223 -4.74 -18.57 -7.95
C TYR A 223 -6.18 -18.07 -8.01
N ALA A 224 -6.58 -17.17 -7.12
CA ALA A 224 -7.95 -16.71 -7.04
C ALA A 224 -8.05 -15.25 -6.57
N THR A 225 -9.12 -14.59 -7.01
CA THR A 225 -9.48 -13.24 -6.53
C THR A 225 -10.27 -13.34 -5.22
N SER A 226 -10.44 -12.20 -4.56
CA SER A 226 -11.24 -12.08 -3.33
C SER A 226 -12.74 -12.42 -3.47
N ALA A 227 -13.23 -12.62 -4.70
CA ALA A 227 -14.57 -13.16 -4.94
C ALA A 227 -14.70 -14.67 -4.63
N HIS A 228 -13.58 -15.36 -4.43
CA HIS A 228 -13.55 -16.80 -4.20
C HIS A 228 -13.33 -17.12 -2.72
N ILE A 229 -13.84 -18.27 -2.31
CA ILE A 229 -13.63 -18.79 -0.96
C ILE A 229 -12.27 -19.49 -0.90
N ALA A 230 -11.39 -19.04 0.01
CA ALA A 230 -10.12 -19.70 0.32
C ALA A 230 -10.36 -21.00 1.09
N GLY A 231 -11.28 -20.96 2.05
CA GLY A 231 -11.63 -22.11 2.88
C GLY A 231 -12.80 -21.81 3.81
N ARG A 232 -13.03 -22.71 4.75
CA ARG A 232 -14.03 -22.53 5.80
C ARG A 232 -13.37 -22.69 7.16
N LEU A 233 -13.74 -21.87 8.13
CA LEU A 233 -13.14 -21.84 9.46
C LEU A 233 -13.20 -23.24 10.12
N ALA A 234 -12.02 -23.80 10.38
CA ALA A 234 -11.87 -25.11 10.99
C ALA A 234 -12.41 -25.12 12.44
N PRO A 235 -12.91 -26.25 12.95
CA PRO A 235 -13.46 -26.35 14.31
C PRO A 235 -12.49 -25.89 15.39
N GLU A 236 -11.21 -26.27 15.30
CA GLU A 236 -10.17 -25.85 16.25
C GLU A 236 -10.02 -24.32 16.31
N TRP A 237 -9.96 -23.67 15.17
CA TRP A 237 -9.83 -22.21 15.10
C TRP A 237 -11.12 -21.49 15.48
N ALA A 238 -12.28 -22.08 15.17
CA ALA A 238 -13.56 -21.57 15.60
C ALA A 238 -13.67 -21.51 17.13
N GLU A 239 -13.25 -22.56 17.82
CA GLU A 239 -13.19 -22.61 19.28
C GLU A 239 -12.22 -21.55 19.84
N ARG A 240 -11.00 -21.46 19.29
CA ARG A 240 -9.99 -20.49 19.72
C ARG A 240 -10.44 -19.04 19.55
N LEU A 241 -11.06 -18.72 18.42
CA LEU A 241 -11.58 -17.38 18.10
C LEU A 241 -12.91 -17.06 18.81
N GLY A 242 -13.64 -18.08 19.31
CA GLY A 242 -14.98 -17.92 19.85
C GLY A 242 -16.04 -17.68 18.77
N LEU A 243 -15.84 -18.22 17.57
CA LEU A 243 -16.70 -18.09 16.40
C LEU A 243 -17.39 -19.41 16.05
N LYS A 244 -18.28 -19.39 15.07
CA LYS A 244 -18.92 -20.59 14.52
C LYS A 244 -17.99 -21.29 13.54
N ALA A 245 -17.84 -22.60 13.66
CA ALA A 245 -17.13 -23.41 12.68
C ALA A 245 -17.85 -23.43 11.32
N GLY A 246 -17.08 -23.57 10.24
CA GLY A 246 -17.60 -23.69 8.88
C GLY A 246 -18.01 -22.38 8.22
N ILE A 247 -17.85 -21.22 8.86
CA ILE A 247 -18.06 -19.91 8.20
C ILE A 247 -17.02 -19.71 7.10
N PRO A 248 -17.39 -19.08 5.97
CA PRO A 248 -16.47 -18.88 4.86
C PRO A 248 -15.36 -17.87 5.18
N ILE A 249 -14.20 -18.13 4.59
CA ILE A 249 -13.03 -17.27 4.56
C ILE A 249 -12.76 -16.96 3.09
N PRO A 250 -12.97 -15.73 2.59
CA PRO A 250 -12.60 -15.37 1.23
C PRO A 250 -11.09 -15.33 1.06
N VAL A 251 -10.61 -15.40 -0.19
CA VAL A 251 -9.20 -15.16 -0.51
C VAL A 251 -8.83 -13.76 -0.11
N GLY A 252 -7.77 -13.63 0.70
CA GLY A 252 -7.30 -12.37 1.24
C GLY A 252 -6.59 -11.48 0.21
N ALA A 253 -6.20 -10.29 0.64
CA ALA A 253 -5.45 -9.33 -0.16
C ALA A 253 -4.50 -8.53 0.73
N PHE A 254 -3.84 -7.51 0.15
CA PHE A 254 -3.07 -6.54 0.91
C PHE A 254 -3.97 -5.46 1.52
N ASP A 255 -3.56 -4.95 2.68
CA ASP A 255 -4.26 -3.94 3.48
C ASP A 255 -4.65 -2.70 2.66
N ALA A 256 -3.68 -2.03 2.02
CA ALA A 256 -3.93 -0.85 1.21
C ALA A 256 -4.90 -1.09 0.03
N HIS A 257 -4.92 -2.32 -0.53
CA HIS A 257 -5.84 -2.67 -1.61
C HIS A 257 -7.29 -2.76 -1.10
N TRP A 258 -7.48 -3.36 0.06
CA TRP A 258 -8.80 -3.45 0.66
C TRP A 258 -9.22 -2.18 1.38
N ASP A 259 -8.28 -1.36 1.87
CA ASP A 259 -8.57 0.01 2.30
C ASP A 259 -9.19 0.83 1.16
N ALA A 260 -8.72 0.66 -0.07
CA ALA A 260 -9.33 1.30 -1.24
C ALA A 260 -10.79 0.83 -1.46
N ILE A 261 -11.08 -0.46 -1.26
CA ILE A 261 -12.45 -1.00 -1.30
C ILE A 261 -13.31 -0.40 -0.18
N GLY A 262 -12.80 -0.36 1.05
CA GLY A 262 -13.47 0.24 2.21
C GLY A 262 -13.68 1.74 2.07
N ALA A 263 -12.78 2.43 1.38
CA ALA A 263 -12.92 3.84 1.01
C ALA A 263 -13.92 4.07 -0.14
N GLY A 264 -14.50 3.03 -0.71
CA GLY A 264 -15.54 3.14 -1.74
C GLY A 264 -15.02 3.39 -3.15
N VAL A 265 -13.83 2.89 -3.51
CA VAL A 265 -13.25 3.05 -4.84
C VAL A 265 -14.18 2.56 -5.95
N ARG A 266 -14.32 3.37 -7.00
CA ARG A 266 -15.02 3.08 -8.25
C ARG A 266 -14.09 3.35 -9.43
N GLU A 267 -14.47 2.87 -10.60
CA GLU A 267 -13.75 3.23 -11.83
C GLU A 267 -13.76 4.75 -12.04
N GLY A 268 -12.58 5.32 -12.17
CA GLY A 268 -12.38 6.77 -12.24
C GLY A 268 -12.07 7.42 -10.89
N ASP A 269 -12.00 6.65 -9.82
CA ASP A 269 -11.47 7.10 -8.53
C ASP A 269 -10.02 6.70 -8.37
N VAL A 270 -9.28 7.55 -7.69
CA VAL A 270 -7.96 7.21 -7.13
C VAL A 270 -8.04 7.33 -5.63
N VAL A 271 -7.59 6.31 -4.92
CA VAL A 271 -7.50 6.31 -3.46
C VAL A 271 -6.05 6.44 -3.05
N ASN A 272 -5.73 7.51 -2.34
CA ASN A 272 -4.44 7.71 -1.68
C ASN A 272 -4.57 7.21 -0.24
N VAL A 273 -3.94 6.10 0.09
CA VAL A 273 -3.81 5.64 1.49
C VAL A 273 -2.54 6.27 2.04
N VAL A 274 -2.69 7.40 2.74
CA VAL A 274 -1.57 8.23 3.24
C VAL A 274 -1.25 7.85 4.68
N GLY A 275 -0.11 7.21 4.86
CA GLY A 275 0.48 6.83 6.13
C GLY A 275 1.95 7.27 6.22
N THR A 276 2.84 6.40 6.71
CA THR A 276 4.31 6.58 6.68
C THR A 276 4.80 6.77 5.24
N SER A 277 4.32 5.95 4.33
CA SER A 277 4.38 6.12 2.87
C SER A 277 2.98 6.43 2.32
N THR A 278 2.84 6.57 1.01
CA THR A 278 1.53 6.67 0.36
C THR A 278 1.36 5.54 -0.64
N CYS A 279 0.28 4.75 -0.50
CA CYS A 279 -0.16 3.84 -1.53
C CYS A 279 -1.26 4.51 -2.35
N ILE A 280 -1.14 4.45 -3.68
CA ILE A 280 -2.08 5.06 -4.64
C ILE A 280 -2.74 3.92 -5.41
N MET A 281 -4.04 3.75 -5.21
CA MET A 281 -4.82 2.66 -5.77
C MET A 281 -5.87 3.20 -6.74
N ALA A 282 -6.00 2.53 -7.88
CA ALA A 282 -7.07 2.79 -8.84
C ALA A 282 -7.59 1.47 -9.42
N ILE A 283 -8.80 1.51 -9.96
CA ILE A 283 -9.38 0.39 -10.71
C ILE A 283 -9.84 0.85 -12.10
N ALA A 284 -9.66 -0.01 -13.10
CA ALA A 284 -10.13 0.24 -14.46
C ALA A 284 -10.61 -1.06 -15.12
N LYS A 285 -11.64 -0.97 -15.98
CA LYS A 285 -12.13 -2.14 -16.74
C LYS A 285 -11.12 -2.63 -17.75
N GLU A 286 -10.47 -1.69 -18.39
CA GLU A 286 -9.44 -1.92 -19.38
C GLU A 286 -8.29 -0.95 -19.10
N VAL A 287 -7.09 -1.44 -19.15
CA VAL A 287 -5.86 -0.66 -19.01
C VAL A 287 -4.70 -1.43 -19.63
N ASP A 288 -3.88 -0.72 -20.37
CA ASP A 288 -2.61 -1.24 -20.84
C ASP A 288 -1.54 -1.18 -19.75
N LEU A 289 -0.35 -1.65 -20.09
CA LEU A 289 0.84 -1.49 -19.26
C LEU A 289 1.08 -0.01 -18.98
N VAL A 290 1.13 0.36 -17.70
CA VAL A 290 1.50 1.71 -17.24
C VAL A 290 2.97 1.70 -16.79
N PRO A 291 3.91 2.25 -17.59
CA PRO A 291 5.32 2.21 -17.23
C PRO A 291 5.62 2.95 -15.92
N GLY A 292 6.37 2.29 -15.05
CA GLY A 292 6.82 2.87 -13.80
C GLY A 292 5.80 2.83 -12.66
N VAL A 293 4.67 2.12 -12.79
CA VAL A 293 3.80 1.83 -11.62
C VAL A 293 4.18 0.49 -10.98
N CYS A 294 3.86 0.31 -9.71
CA CYS A 294 4.26 -0.88 -8.96
C CYS A 294 3.57 -2.16 -9.41
N GLY A 295 2.42 -2.06 -10.09
CA GLY A 295 1.73 -3.19 -10.68
C GLY A 295 0.39 -2.83 -11.30
N VAL A 296 0.04 -3.57 -12.36
CA VAL A 296 -1.27 -3.56 -13.00
C VAL A 296 -1.74 -5.01 -13.06
N VAL A 297 -2.73 -5.37 -12.24
CA VAL A 297 -3.13 -6.77 -12.04
C VAL A 297 -4.64 -6.93 -12.09
N LYS A 298 -5.13 -7.76 -13.00
CA LYS A 298 -6.56 -8.05 -13.13
C LYS A 298 -7.09 -8.78 -11.91
N GLY A 299 -8.13 -8.25 -11.29
CA GLY A 299 -8.79 -8.87 -10.14
C GLY A 299 -8.08 -8.68 -8.79
N SER A 300 -7.06 -7.83 -8.69
CA SER A 300 -6.26 -7.69 -7.47
C SER A 300 -6.93 -6.85 -6.38
N ILE A 301 -7.49 -5.69 -6.73
CA ILE A 301 -8.20 -4.80 -5.80
C ILE A 301 -9.68 -5.16 -5.80
N HIS A 302 -10.27 -5.14 -6.98
CA HIS A 302 -11.67 -5.46 -7.22
C HIS A 302 -11.75 -6.61 -8.23
N PRO A 303 -12.51 -7.70 -7.96
CA PRO A 303 -12.52 -8.89 -8.81
C PRO A 303 -12.87 -8.66 -10.28
N GLY A 304 -13.68 -7.62 -10.58
CA GLY A 304 -14.13 -7.30 -11.94
C GLY A 304 -13.26 -6.32 -12.72
N TYR A 305 -12.15 -5.81 -12.13
CA TYR A 305 -11.34 -4.74 -12.69
C TYR A 305 -9.85 -5.05 -12.66
N TYR A 306 -9.07 -4.37 -13.48
CA TYR A 306 -7.64 -4.25 -13.23
C TYR A 306 -7.41 -3.35 -12.02
N GLY A 307 -6.60 -3.82 -11.08
CA GLY A 307 -6.10 -3.02 -9.98
C GLY A 307 -4.75 -2.42 -10.35
N ILE A 308 -4.60 -1.12 -10.15
CA ILE A 308 -3.37 -0.37 -10.40
C ILE A 308 -2.81 0.08 -9.04
N GLU A 309 -1.56 -0.33 -8.75
CA GLU A 309 -0.81 0.06 -7.57
C GLU A 309 0.33 1.01 -7.94
N ALA A 310 0.36 2.16 -7.30
CA ALA A 310 1.43 3.15 -7.37
C ALA A 310 1.69 3.71 -5.97
N GLY A 311 2.63 4.63 -5.82
CA GLY A 311 2.78 5.32 -4.54
C GLY A 311 4.09 6.05 -4.36
N LEU A 312 4.18 6.73 -3.21
CA LEU A 312 5.38 7.42 -2.73
C LEU A 312 6.06 6.55 -1.67
N SER A 313 7.37 6.42 -1.76
CA SER A 313 8.17 5.64 -0.81
C SER A 313 8.17 6.22 0.60
N ALA A 314 7.95 7.54 0.74
CA ALA A 314 7.84 8.23 2.01
C ALA A 314 6.84 9.39 1.91
N SER A 315 6.08 9.63 2.99
CA SER A 315 5.15 10.75 3.15
C SER A 315 5.13 11.18 4.62
N GLY A 316 4.42 10.49 5.49
CA GLY A 316 4.41 10.75 6.93
C GLY A 316 5.78 10.63 7.57
N ASP A 317 6.63 9.72 7.08
CA ASP A 317 8.02 9.58 7.54
C ASP A 317 8.86 10.84 7.27
N ILE A 318 8.61 11.55 6.15
CA ILE A 318 9.26 12.84 5.88
C ILE A 318 8.81 13.88 6.91
N PHE A 319 7.51 13.93 7.20
CA PHE A 319 6.96 14.88 8.18
C PHE A 319 7.53 14.61 9.58
N ASP A 320 7.60 13.35 9.98
CA ASP A 320 8.19 12.93 11.25
C ASP A 320 9.69 13.21 11.31
N ALA A 321 10.44 12.97 10.23
CA ALA A 321 11.86 13.28 10.15
C ALA A 321 12.12 14.79 10.31
N ILE A 322 11.31 15.65 9.70
CA ILE A 322 11.39 17.11 9.86
C ILE A 322 11.14 17.49 11.34
N ALA A 323 10.06 16.95 11.94
CA ALA A 323 9.71 17.23 13.33
C ALA A 323 10.79 16.77 14.30
N ARG A 324 11.35 15.57 14.12
CA ARG A 324 12.46 15.05 14.93
C ARG A 324 13.72 15.91 14.84
N ARG A 325 14.09 16.35 13.64
CA ARG A 325 15.25 17.27 13.45
C ARG A 325 15.03 18.61 14.16
N ALA A 326 13.77 19.07 14.22
CA ALA A 326 13.40 20.30 14.92
C ALA A 326 13.20 20.12 16.45
N GLY A 327 13.36 18.90 17.00
CA GLY A 327 13.14 18.60 18.41
C GLY A 327 11.68 18.72 18.87
N THR A 328 10.72 18.46 17.97
CA THR A 328 9.28 18.63 18.23
C THR A 328 8.45 17.50 17.60
N THR A 329 7.13 17.66 17.50
CA THR A 329 6.20 16.71 16.89
C THR A 329 5.57 17.29 15.64
N VAL A 330 5.09 16.40 14.73
CA VAL A 330 4.35 16.80 13.52
C VAL A 330 3.10 17.61 13.89
N ALA A 331 2.39 17.21 14.96
CA ALA A 331 1.20 17.93 15.42
C ALA A 331 1.51 19.37 15.82
N ALA A 332 2.61 19.60 16.55
CA ALA A 332 3.05 20.94 16.93
C ALA A 332 3.45 21.80 15.73
N LEU A 333 4.21 21.23 14.76
CA LEU A 333 4.58 21.92 13.54
C LEU A 333 3.40 22.21 12.61
N SER A 334 2.34 21.41 12.68
CA SER A 334 1.14 21.59 11.85
C SER A 334 0.25 22.76 12.34
N GLY A 335 0.42 23.21 13.58
CA GLY A 335 -0.35 24.36 14.10
C GLY A 335 -0.05 25.64 13.33
N GLY A 336 -1.10 26.30 12.78
CA GLY A 336 -0.97 27.52 11.98
C GLY A 336 -0.75 27.28 10.47
N LEU A 337 -0.52 26.05 10.02
CA LEU A 337 -0.36 25.76 8.59
C LEU A 337 -1.64 25.98 7.76
N GLU A 338 -2.80 26.04 8.42
CA GLU A 338 -4.06 26.41 7.77
C GLU A 338 -4.04 27.83 7.19
N GLN A 339 -3.15 28.69 7.68
CA GLN A 339 -2.98 30.06 7.18
C GLN A 339 -1.99 30.16 6.03
N TYR A 340 -1.18 29.13 5.80
CA TYR A 340 -0.21 29.10 4.72
C TYR A 340 -0.88 29.00 3.36
N ARG A 341 -0.32 29.67 2.35
CA ARG A 341 -0.78 29.64 0.96
C ARG A 341 0.24 28.97 0.05
N ALA A 342 -0.22 28.43 -1.06
CA ALA A 342 0.62 27.77 -2.05
C ALA A 342 1.80 28.67 -2.46
N GLY A 343 3.02 28.15 -2.34
CA GLY A 343 4.25 28.87 -2.67
C GLY A 343 4.68 29.95 -1.69
N GLN A 344 3.96 30.18 -0.59
CA GLN A 344 4.28 31.23 0.39
C GLN A 344 5.67 31.06 0.98
N THR A 345 6.14 29.82 1.19
CA THR A 345 7.46 29.56 1.74
C THR A 345 8.58 29.93 0.77
N GLY A 346 8.39 29.77 -0.52
CA GLY A 346 9.46 29.84 -1.53
C GLY A 346 10.38 28.63 -1.49
N LEU A 347 10.00 27.57 -0.77
CA LEU A 347 10.66 26.28 -0.81
C LEU A 347 9.99 25.36 -1.82
N LEU A 348 10.76 24.44 -2.41
CA LEU A 348 10.28 23.38 -3.27
C LEU A 348 10.97 22.07 -2.88
N ARG A 349 10.20 21.02 -2.57
CA ARG A 349 10.75 19.77 -2.07
C ARG A 349 10.46 18.59 -2.98
N LEU A 350 11.51 17.86 -3.36
CA LEU A 350 11.47 16.53 -3.97
C LEU A 350 11.44 15.48 -2.84
N THR A 351 10.43 14.62 -2.85
CA THR A 351 10.11 13.71 -1.74
C THR A 351 10.66 12.30 -1.98
N TRP A 352 11.95 12.20 -2.27
CA TRP A 352 12.66 10.95 -2.56
C TRP A 352 13.45 10.42 -1.35
N ASP A 353 13.04 10.78 -0.14
CA ASP A 353 13.79 10.44 1.10
C ASP A 353 14.02 8.93 1.26
N ASN A 354 13.16 8.10 0.70
CA ASN A 354 13.30 6.64 0.58
C ASN A 354 13.30 6.19 -0.91
N GLY A 355 13.94 6.97 -1.80
CA GLY A 355 13.92 6.72 -3.24
C GLY A 355 12.59 7.05 -3.91
N ASP A 356 12.49 6.71 -5.18
CA ASP A 356 11.28 6.83 -6.01
C ASP A 356 10.82 5.45 -6.47
N ARG A 357 9.64 5.00 -6.04
CA ARG A 357 9.09 3.69 -6.42
C ARG A 357 8.11 3.74 -7.58
N THR A 358 7.73 4.95 -8.04
CA THR A 358 6.76 5.10 -9.12
C THR A 358 7.19 6.20 -10.08
N VAL A 359 7.09 5.95 -11.37
CA VAL A 359 7.49 6.75 -12.52
C VAL A 359 8.98 6.67 -12.82
N LEU A 360 9.89 7.05 -11.92
CA LEU A 360 11.34 6.90 -12.11
C LEU A 360 11.83 5.51 -11.72
N VAL A 361 11.21 4.91 -10.72
CA VAL A 361 11.53 3.60 -10.15
C VAL A 361 13.02 3.48 -9.84
N ASN A 362 13.52 4.45 -9.09
CA ASN A 362 14.93 4.53 -8.70
C ASN A 362 15.05 4.64 -7.17
N PRO A 363 15.46 3.56 -6.48
CA PRO A 363 15.62 3.54 -5.02
C PRO A 363 16.84 4.32 -4.52
N GLU A 364 17.77 4.71 -5.41
CA GLU A 364 18.99 5.44 -5.05
C GLU A 364 18.78 6.95 -4.93
N LEU A 365 17.60 7.47 -5.30
CA LEU A 365 17.30 8.89 -5.19
C LEU A 365 17.14 9.31 -3.73
N GLY A 366 17.61 10.50 -3.40
CA GLY A 366 17.46 11.15 -2.10
C GLY A 366 16.61 12.41 -2.16
N GLY A 367 15.89 12.71 -1.06
CA GLY A 367 15.09 13.93 -0.94
C GLY A 367 15.92 15.21 -1.08
N ALA A 368 15.33 16.24 -1.68
CA ALA A 368 15.97 17.54 -1.85
C ALA A 368 14.99 18.69 -1.60
N THR A 369 15.44 19.72 -0.87
CA THR A 369 14.68 20.97 -0.68
C THR A 369 15.46 22.14 -1.25
N LEU A 370 14.85 22.90 -2.16
CA LEU A 370 15.43 24.06 -2.81
C LEU A 370 14.76 25.35 -2.28
N GLY A 371 15.48 26.47 -2.35
CA GLY A 371 14.94 27.79 -2.04
C GLY A 371 15.21 28.28 -0.62
N TRP A 372 16.00 27.55 0.18
CA TRP A 372 16.34 27.94 1.54
C TRP A 372 16.95 29.35 1.65
N ASN A 373 16.53 30.06 2.69
CA ASN A 373 17.18 31.30 3.14
C ASN A 373 17.32 31.28 4.68
N LEU A 374 17.89 32.31 5.25
CA LEU A 374 18.23 32.37 6.68
C LEU A 374 17.00 32.51 7.63
N THR A 375 15.80 32.76 7.08
CA THR A 375 14.60 33.01 7.90
C THR A 375 13.64 31.82 7.91
N HIS A 376 13.89 30.77 7.11
CA HIS A 376 13.03 29.61 7.06
C HIS A 376 13.10 28.79 8.35
N THR A 377 11.95 28.28 8.73
CA THR A 377 11.72 27.44 9.91
C THR A 377 11.41 26.00 9.50
N ALA A 378 11.39 25.09 10.50
CA ALA A 378 10.94 23.73 10.28
C ALA A 378 9.45 23.64 9.85
N GLN A 379 8.63 24.63 10.22
CA GLN A 379 7.25 24.74 9.80
C GLN A 379 7.13 25.02 8.29
N ASP A 380 8.00 25.91 7.76
CA ASP A 380 8.09 26.17 6.32
C ASP A 380 8.54 24.91 5.57
N GLU A 381 9.49 24.15 6.13
CA GLU A 381 9.95 22.88 5.55
C GLU A 381 8.81 21.84 5.53
N LEU A 382 8.04 21.74 6.61
CA LEU A 382 6.90 20.82 6.68
C LEU A 382 5.83 21.18 5.63
N PHE A 383 5.51 22.47 5.48
CA PHE A 383 4.54 22.88 4.46
C PHE A 383 5.04 22.55 3.05
N ALA A 384 6.30 22.84 2.74
CA ALA A 384 6.92 22.48 1.45
C ALA A 384 6.96 20.96 1.22
N ALA A 385 7.11 20.16 2.29
CA ALA A 385 7.03 18.71 2.20
C ALA A 385 5.61 18.22 1.88
N ILE A 386 4.58 18.82 2.48
CA ILE A 386 3.18 18.54 2.14
C ILE A 386 2.90 18.89 0.67
N GLU A 387 3.33 20.07 0.20
CA GLU A 387 3.25 20.46 -1.23
C GLU A 387 3.99 19.45 -2.11
N GLY A 388 5.21 19.05 -1.71
CA GLY A 388 6.03 18.07 -2.44
C GLY A 388 5.38 16.71 -2.59
N THR A 389 4.73 16.19 -1.54
CA THR A 389 3.97 14.91 -1.64
C THR A 389 2.79 15.03 -2.59
N ALA A 390 2.09 16.17 -2.60
CA ALA A 390 0.99 16.42 -3.52
C ALA A 390 1.48 16.55 -4.99
N PHE A 391 2.62 17.24 -5.22
CA PHE A 391 3.23 17.32 -6.56
C PHE A 391 3.70 15.96 -7.06
N HIS A 392 4.32 15.16 -6.20
CA HIS A 392 4.72 13.79 -6.56
C HIS A 392 3.50 12.93 -6.91
N THR A 393 2.44 12.99 -6.11
CA THR A 393 1.16 12.35 -6.43
C THR A 393 0.66 12.81 -7.80
N ARG A 394 0.71 14.12 -8.12
CA ARG A 394 0.29 14.63 -9.43
C ARG A 394 1.11 14.05 -10.59
N VAL A 395 2.43 13.92 -10.45
CA VAL A 395 3.28 13.25 -11.47
C VAL A 395 2.81 11.81 -11.72
N ILE A 396 2.49 11.09 -10.65
CA ILE A 396 1.98 9.70 -10.74
C ILE A 396 0.62 9.65 -11.44
N LEU A 397 -0.31 10.52 -11.04
CA LEU A 397 -1.64 10.56 -11.64
C LEU A 397 -1.60 10.95 -13.13
N GLU A 398 -0.72 11.90 -13.50
CA GLU A 398 -0.50 12.25 -14.91
C GLU A 398 0.03 11.04 -15.69
N ARG A 399 1.00 10.28 -15.13
CA ARG A 399 1.50 9.05 -15.74
C ARG A 399 0.38 8.01 -15.92
N MET A 400 -0.46 7.78 -14.92
CA MET A 400 -1.59 6.86 -15.02
C MET A 400 -2.58 7.30 -16.11
N ALA A 401 -2.90 8.60 -16.17
CA ALA A 401 -3.81 9.16 -17.17
C ALA A 401 -3.26 9.08 -18.60
N GLU A 402 -1.95 9.29 -18.80
CA GLU A 402 -1.27 9.11 -20.09
C GLU A 402 -1.49 7.71 -20.69
N TYR A 403 -1.66 6.70 -19.82
CA TYR A 403 -1.85 5.30 -20.21
C TYR A 403 -3.29 4.80 -19.99
N GLY A 404 -4.26 5.72 -20.00
CA GLY A 404 -5.68 5.39 -20.09
C GLY A 404 -6.38 5.09 -18.76
N VAL A 405 -5.71 5.24 -17.61
CA VAL A 405 -6.39 5.10 -16.31
C VAL A 405 -7.30 6.32 -16.09
N PRO A 406 -8.62 6.13 -15.93
CA PRO A 406 -9.53 7.26 -15.74
C PRO A 406 -9.36 7.84 -14.32
N ILE A 407 -9.16 9.17 -14.23
CA ILE A 407 -8.99 9.86 -12.94
C ILE A 407 -9.97 11.02 -12.85
N ARG A 408 -11.11 10.79 -12.19
CA ARG A 408 -12.17 11.78 -12.00
C ARG A 408 -12.22 12.33 -10.59
N ARG A 409 -12.04 11.46 -9.57
CA ARG A 409 -12.10 11.81 -8.15
C ARG A 409 -10.86 11.31 -7.43
N VAL A 410 -10.49 12.01 -6.36
CA VAL A 410 -9.38 11.62 -5.48
C VAL A 410 -9.94 11.43 -4.08
N ILE A 411 -9.68 10.27 -3.49
CA ILE A 411 -10.06 9.93 -2.12
C ILE A 411 -8.78 9.85 -1.29
N ASN A 412 -8.65 10.70 -0.28
CA ASN A 412 -7.55 10.63 0.68
C ASN A 412 -7.98 9.83 1.90
N GLY A 413 -7.53 8.57 1.98
CA GLY A 413 -7.68 7.67 3.10
C GLY A 413 -6.41 7.56 3.95
N GLY A 414 -6.47 6.76 5.01
CA GLY A 414 -5.37 6.58 5.95
C GLY A 414 -5.35 7.59 7.10
N GLY A 415 -4.42 7.39 8.04
CA GLY A 415 -4.43 8.12 9.30
C GLY A 415 -4.00 9.60 9.19
N VAL A 416 -3.20 9.96 8.18
CA VAL A 416 -2.71 11.34 8.02
C VAL A 416 -3.80 12.28 7.52
N PRO A 417 -4.57 11.98 6.45
CA PRO A 417 -5.64 12.84 5.97
C PRO A 417 -6.77 13.09 6.99
N GLN A 418 -7.03 12.12 7.84
CA GLN A 418 -8.02 12.25 8.92
C GLN A 418 -7.67 13.34 9.95
N LYS A 419 -6.37 13.61 10.13
CA LYS A 419 -5.84 14.51 11.16
C LYS A 419 -5.24 15.80 10.60
N ASN A 420 -5.08 15.92 9.29
CA ASN A 420 -4.36 17.04 8.67
C ASN A 420 -5.17 17.68 7.54
N GLU A 421 -5.96 18.70 7.90
CA GLU A 421 -6.77 19.49 6.95
C GLU A 421 -5.91 20.23 5.93
N THR A 422 -4.75 20.73 6.34
CA THR A 422 -3.82 21.43 5.44
C THR A 422 -3.35 20.51 4.32
N LEU A 423 -3.04 19.25 4.62
CA LEU A 423 -2.69 18.27 3.60
C LEU A 423 -3.81 18.10 2.57
N ASN A 424 -5.05 17.91 3.02
CA ASN A 424 -6.19 17.71 2.11
C ASN A 424 -6.44 18.93 1.22
N ARG A 425 -6.32 20.15 1.78
CA ARG A 425 -6.43 21.39 1.02
C ARG A 425 -5.31 21.52 -0.02
N VAL A 426 -4.06 21.25 0.37
CA VAL A 426 -2.91 21.30 -0.54
C VAL A 426 -3.08 20.29 -1.68
N TYR A 427 -3.53 19.07 -1.37
CA TYR A 427 -3.81 18.07 -2.40
C TYR A 427 -4.92 18.53 -3.36
N ALA A 428 -6.01 19.10 -2.85
CA ALA A 428 -7.09 19.63 -3.69
C ALA A 428 -6.57 20.73 -4.64
N ASN A 429 -5.77 21.66 -4.12
CA ASN A 429 -5.20 22.77 -4.88
C ASN A 429 -4.19 22.29 -5.93
N VAL A 430 -3.25 21.43 -5.56
CA VAL A 430 -2.21 20.90 -6.47
C VAL A 430 -2.79 20.03 -7.57
N LEU A 431 -3.75 19.17 -7.23
CA LEU A 431 -4.40 18.28 -8.20
C LEU A 431 -5.49 18.99 -9.02
N ASN A 432 -5.89 20.18 -8.59
CA ASN A 432 -7.01 20.93 -9.14
C ASN A 432 -8.28 20.08 -9.27
N LYS A 433 -8.55 19.29 -8.22
CA LYS A 433 -9.69 18.36 -8.13
C LYS A 433 -10.25 18.37 -6.71
N PRO A 434 -11.56 18.12 -6.54
CA PRO A 434 -12.09 17.84 -5.21
C PRO A 434 -11.40 16.61 -4.60
N VAL A 435 -10.97 16.75 -3.35
CA VAL A 435 -10.46 15.66 -2.54
C VAL A 435 -11.54 15.21 -1.56
N LEU A 436 -11.86 13.94 -1.60
CA LEU A 436 -12.83 13.30 -0.73
C LEU A 436 -12.09 12.65 0.45
N VAL A 437 -12.53 12.96 1.67
CA VAL A 437 -11.97 12.35 2.89
C VAL A 437 -13.10 11.57 3.57
N PRO A 438 -12.98 10.24 3.75
CA PRO A 438 -13.99 9.47 4.47
C PRO A 438 -14.24 10.06 5.86
N GLU A 439 -15.50 10.20 6.27
CA GLU A 439 -15.84 10.77 7.60
C GLU A 439 -15.57 9.79 8.75
N ASP A 440 -15.52 8.49 8.45
CA ASP A 440 -15.23 7.43 9.40
C ASP A 440 -13.99 6.63 8.99
N ASP A 441 -13.43 5.90 9.95
CA ASP A 441 -12.33 4.98 9.73
C ASP A 441 -12.78 3.79 8.86
N VAL A 442 -12.11 3.60 7.73
CA VAL A 442 -12.39 2.54 6.75
C VAL A 442 -11.54 1.27 6.95
N THR A 443 -10.63 1.29 7.92
CA THR A 443 -9.78 0.15 8.27
C THR A 443 -10.66 -1.07 8.60
N SER A 444 -10.32 -2.21 8.05
CA SER A 444 -11.09 -3.47 8.12
C SER A 444 -12.47 -3.44 7.43
N LEU A 445 -12.93 -2.29 6.90
CA LEU A 445 -14.22 -2.26 6.17
C LEU A 445 -14.11 -2.97 4.81
N GLY A 446 -12.99 -2.81 4.12
CA GLY A 446 -12.74 -3.54 2.88
C GLY A 446 -12.78 -5.05 3.10
N SER A 447 -12.11 -5.54 4.16
CA SER A 447 -12.20 -6.94 4.56
C SER A 447 -13.65 -7.36 4.85
N ALA A 448 -14.39 -6.54 5.60
CA ALA A 448 -15.79 -6.84 5.91
C ALA A 448 -16.67 -6.91 4.66
N ILE A 449 -16.44 -6.06 3.66
CA ILE A 449 -17.15 -6.10 2.36
C ILE A 449 -16.99 -7.48 1.71
N PHE A 450 -15.76 -7.99 1.61
CA PHE A 450 -15.53 -9.34 1.08
C PHE A 450 -16.07 -10.44 2.00
N GLY A 451 -16.07 -10.22 3.31
CA GLY A 451 -16.76 -11.09 4.26
C GLY A 451 -18.28 -11.18 3.99
N PHE A 452 -18.92 -10.05 3.71
CA PHE A 452 -20.34 -10.02 3.37
C PHE A 452 -20.65 -10.70 2.03
N LEU A 453 -19.79 -10.54 1.02
CA LEU A 453 -19.92 -11.26 -0.23
C LEU A 453 -19.80 -12.77 0.00
N ALA A 454 -18.82 -13.19 0.79
CA ALA A 454 -18.61 -14.61 1.14
C ALA A 454 -19.78 -15.21 1.93
N ALA A 455 -20.46 -14.41 2.76
CA ALA A 455 -21.66 -14.79 3.50
C ALA A 455 -22.95 -14.73 2.64
N GLY A 456 -22.89 -14.21 1.40
CA GLY A 456 -24.05 -14.04 0.53
C GLY A 456 -25.00 -12.92 0.96
N ALA A 457 -24.51 -11.95 1.74
CA ALA A 457 -25.31 -10.81 2.21
C ALA A 457 -25.44 -9.70 1.14
N PHE A 458 -24.48 -9.60 0.23
CA PHE A 458 -24.49 -8.76 -0.96
C PHE A 458 -24.01 -9.57 -2.16
N GLU A 459 -24.48 -9.23 -3.35
CA GLU A 459 -24.13 -9.90 -4.60
C GLU A 459 -22.86 -9.32 -5.22
N THR A 460 -22.61 -8.00 -5.04
CA THR A 460 -21.47 -7.30 -5.63
C THR A 460 -20.77 -6.40 -4.61
N VAL A 461 -19.51 -6.08 -4.90
CA VAL A 461 -18.72 -5.14 -4.10
C VAL A 461 -19.41 -3.78 -4.03
N GLU A 462 -19.96 -3.32 -5.17
CA GLU A 462 -20.63 -2.04 -5.28
C GLU A 462 -21.87 -1.95 -4.37
N GLN A 463 -22.70 -3.00 -4.32
CA GLN A 463 -23.87 -3.05 -3.42
C GLN A 463 -23.43 -2.94 -1.95
N ALA A 464 -22.37 -3.64 -1.56
CA ALA A 464 -21.84 -3.59 -0.21
C ALA A 464 -21.26 -2.21 0.11
N GLN A 465 -20.54 -1.60 -0.82
CA GLN A 465 -19.99 -0.25 -0.65
C GLN A 465 -21.09 0.80 -0.52
N ASP A 466 -22.14 0.74 -1.36
CA ASP A 466 -23.27 1.68 -1.29
C ASP A 466 -24.02 1.61 0.04
N ALA A 467 -24.00 0.44 0.68
CA ALA A 467 -24.65 0.23 1.96
C ALA A 467 -23.77 0.61 3.18
N LEU A 468 -22.45 0.48 3.07
CA LEU A 468 -21.55 0.43 4.23
C LEU A 468 -20.44 1.49 4.22
N CYS A 469 -20.01 1.97 3.05
CA CYS A 469 -18.95 2.98 2.99
C CYS A 469 -19.41 4.30 3.61
N PRO A 470 -18.54 5.00 4.33
CA PRO A 470 -18.88 6.26 4.97
C PRO A 470 -19.16 7.36 3.96
N ARG A 471 -19.81 8.43 4.42
CA ARG A 471 -19.88 9.69 3.69
C ARG A 471 -18.51 10.31 3.59
N TYR A 472 -18.36 11.23 2.67
CA TYR A 472 -17.12 11.98 2.49
C TYR A 472 -17.29 13.43 2.87
N ARG A 473 -16.35 13.96 3.59
CA ARG A 473 -16.08 15.39 3.62
C ARG A 473 -15.35 15.75 2.33
N VAL A 474 -15.84 16.75 1.62
CA VAL A 474 -15.27 17.19 0.33
C VAL A 474 -14.47 18.47 0.53
N VAL A 475 -13.21 18.43 0.13
CA VAL A 475 -12.31 19.58 0.12
C VAL A 475 -12.15 20.05 -1.33
N HIS A 476 -12.67 21.23 -1.63
CA HIS A 476 -12.59 21.80 -2.97
C HIS A 476 -11.28 22.57 -3.19
N PRO A 477 -10.73 22.60 -4.41
CA PRO A 477 -9.59 23.46 -4.73
C PRO A 477 -9.99 24.94 -4.60
N ASP A 478 -9.07 25.77 -4.14
CA ASP A 478 -9.21 27.25 -4.13
C ASP A 478 -8.61 27.79 -5.43
N GLU A 479 -9.46 28.34 -6.30
CA GLU A 479 -9.05 28.89 -7.59
C GLU A 479 -7.99 29.98 -7.47
N ARG A 480 -7.96 30.72 -6.35
CA ARG A 480 -6.94 31.77 -6.08
C ARG A 480 -5.55 31.20 -5.90
N GLU A 481 -5.42 29.96 -5.42
CA GLU A 481 -4.13 29.28 -5.22
C GLU A 481 -3.68 28.52 -6.49
N ASN A 482 -4.58 28.28 -7.44
CA ASN A 482 -4.30 27.45 -8.62
C ASN A 482 -3.10 27.96 -9.43
N ALA A 483 -3.02 29.27 -9.72
CA ALA A 483 -1.92 29.85 -10.49
C ALA A 483 -0.55 29.66 -9.80
N ALA A 484 -0.50 29.75 -8.47
CA ALA A 484 0.71 29.49 -7.70
C ALA A 484 1.09 28.00 -7.75
N CYS A 485 0.12 27.10 -7.56
CA CYS A 485 0.32 25.66 -7.67
C CYS A 485 0.84 25.24 -9.04
N GLU A 486 0.30 25.77 -10.13
CA GLU A 486 0.75 25.45 -11.50
C GLU A 486 2.18 25.94 -11.76
N ARG A 487 2.57 27.11 -11.27
CA ARG A 487 3.95 27.61 -11.38
C ARG A 487 4.92 26.73 -10.60
N LEU A 488 4.59 26.36 -9.35
CA LEU A 488 5.38 25.45 -8.53
C LEU A 488 5.50 24.07 -9.18
N TYR A 489 4.39 23.53 -9.65
CA TYR A 489 4.38 22.23 -10.31
C TYR A 489 5.22 22.23 -11.59
N GLY A 490 5.20 23.29 -12.36
CA GLY A 490 6.04 23.43 -13.54
C GLY A 490 7.54 23.33 -13.20
N TRP A 491 8.00 23.97 -12.11
CA TRP A 491 9.37 23.81 -11.61
C TRP A 491 9.61 22.43 -10.99
N TYR A 492 8.66 21.92 -10.19
CA TYR A 492 8.75 20.60 -9.59
C TYR A 492 8.97 19.52 -10.67
N ARG A 493 8.08 19.47 -11.66
CA ARG A 493 8.12 18.49 -12.75
C ARG A 493 9.43 18.57 -13.54
N LYS A 494 9.92 19.78 -13.78
CA LYS A 494 11.22 20.00 -14.44
C LYS A 494 12.38 19.44 -13.63
N LEU A 495 12.43 19.73 -12.33
CA LEU A 495 13.45 19.21 -11.43
C LEU A 495 13.34 17.69 -11.24
N TYR A 496 12.12 17.19 -11.11
CA TYR A 496 11.84 15.77 -10.95
C TYR A 496 12.46 14.94 -12.08
N PHE A 497 12.27 15.33 -13.33
CA PHE A 497 12.87 14.60 -14.46
C PHE A 497 14.33 14.94 -14.71
N ALA A 498 14.77 16.17 -14.46
CA ALA A 498 16.17 16.58 -14.68
C ALA A 498 17.15 15.96 -13.66
N LEU A 499 16.72 15.78 -12.41
CA LEU A 499 17.56 15.21 -11.35
C LEU A 499 17.34 13.70 -11.17
N GLY A 500 16.16 13.19 -11.53
CA GLY A 500 15.79 11.81 -11.28
C GLY A 500 16.15 10.83 -12.39
N ARG A 501 16.53 11.30 -13.58
CA ARG A 501 16.94 10.46 -14.71
C ARG A 501 18.43 10.61 -15.00
N PRO A 502 19.24 9.54 -14.96
CA PRO A 502 20.66 9.62 -15.29
C PRO A 502 20.93 10.15 -16.71
N GLU A 503 20.04 9.84 -17.64
CA GLU A 503 20.14 10.21 -19.07
C GLU A 503 19.23 11.41 -19.41
N ALA A 504 18.92 12.26 -18.41
CA ALA A 504 18.08 13.44 -18.66
C ALA A 504 18.78 14.42 -19.61
N GLU A 505 18.03 14.97 -20.55
CA GLU A 505 18.50 16.11 -21.34
C GLU A 505 18.85 17.30 -20.46
N ALA A 506 19.81 18.13 -20.90
CA ALA A 506 20.20 19.33 -20.20
C ALA A 506 19.00 20.26 -19.98
N ALA A 507 18.70 20.57 -18.73
CA ALA A 507 17.59 21.44 -18.36
C ALA A 507 18.07 22.82 -17.90
N ALA A 508 17.46 23.90 -18.41
CA ALA A 508 17.74 25.25 -17.94
C ALA A 508 17.08 25.47 -16.56
N LEU A 509 17.83 25.33 -15.48
CA LEU A 509 17.37 25.42 -14.09
C LEU A 509 17.63 26.80 -13.44
N GLY A 510 18.40 27.69 -14.07
CA GLY A 510 18.82 28.98 -13.50
C GLY A 510 17.67 29.91 -13.09
N GLY A 511 16.50 29.77 -13.69
CA GLY A 511 15.30 30.52 -13.33
C GLY A 511 14.49 29.97 -12.13
N VAL A 512 14.81 28.78 -11.62
CA VAL A 512 13.99 28.13 -10.57
C VAL A 512 14.09 28.88 -9.24
N LEU A 513 15.29 29.09 -8.72
CA LEU A 513 15.49 29.78 -7.42
C LEU A 513 15.00 31.23 -7.40
N PRO A 514 15.33 32.08 -8.43
CA PRO A 514 14.72 33.40 -8.52
C PRO A 514 13.20 33.35 -8.63
N GLY A 515 12.65 32.39 -9.38
CA GLY A 515 11.23 32.21 -9.54
C GLY A 515 10.50 31.85 -8.25
N LEU A 516 11.03 30.92 -7.45
CA LEU A 516 10.52 30.58 -6.13
C LEU A 516 10.49 31.79 -5.19
N ARG A 517 11.57 32.57 -5.16
CA ARG A 517 11.65 33.80 -4.35
C ARG A 517 10.64 34.85 -4.79
N SER A 518 10.48 35.05 -6.09
CA SER A 518 9.51 35.99 -6.65
C SER A 518 8.08 35.57 -6.29
N LEU A 519 7.73 34.31 -6.48
CA LEU A 519 6.42 33.77 -6.14
C LEU A 519 6.10 33.94 -4.66
N SER A 520 7.03 33.58 -3.76
CA SER A 520 6.84 33.76 -2.32
C SER A 520 6.56 35.22 -1.95
N SER A 521 7.29 36.16 -2.54
CA SER A 521 7.10 37.60 -2.30
C SER A 521 5.75 38.08 -2.83
N GLU A 522 5.27 37.56 -3.94
CA GLU A 522 3.97 37.86 -4.52
C GLU A 522 2.82 37.35 -3.61
N VAL A 523 2.87 36.07 -3.24
CA VAL A 523 1.87 35.42 -2.38
C VAL A 523 1.75 36.10 -1.01
N ARG A 524 2.90 36.41 -0.37
CA ARG A 524 2.92 37.11 0.92
C ARG A 524 2.30 38.51 0.84
N ARG A 525 2.55 39.25 -0.25
CA ARG A 525 1.92 40.57 -0.46
C ARG A 525 0.40 40.46 -0.66
N MET A 526 -0.05 39.47 -1.41
CA MET A 526 -1.50 39.23 -1.59
C MET A 526 -2.18 38.86 -0.27
N ALA A 527 -1.55 37.99 0.53
CA ALA A 527 -2.07 37.62 1.85
C ALA A 527 -2.10 38.78 2.85
N ALA A 528 -1.21 39.76 2.73
CA ALA A 528 -1.20 40.95 3.59
C ALA A 528 -2.21 42.03 3.13
N ALA A 529 -2.71 41.97 1.90
CA ALA A 529 -3.66 42.95 1.34
C ALA A 529 -5.13 42.51 1.44
N GLY A 530 -5.41 41.22 1.75
CA GLY A 530 -6.77 40.68 1.95
C GLY A 530 -7.02 40.30 3.38
#